data_0ebb9d35e9c261cc042616e12c2e8bdd
#
_entry.id   0ebb9d35e9c261cc042616e12c2e8bdd
#
_cell.length_a   1.000
_cell.length_b   1.000
_cell.length_c   1.000
_cell.angle_alpha   90.00
_cell.angle_beta   90.00
_cell.angle_gamma   90.00
#
_symmetry.space_group_name_H-M   'P 1'
#
loop_
_entity.id
_entity.type
_entity.pdbx_description
1 polymer ?
#
loop_
_entity_poly.entity_id
_entity_poly.type
_entity_poly.pdbx_seq_one_letter_code
_entity_poly.pdbx_strand_id
1 'polypeptide(L)'
;MSELSISDSAAVPVVNVHQRKKKRIPLLVMLSLVWFAVMIIIAIAADWIRPYSITAMDLKSRLVMPGHPQHWLGTDEVGRDVLSRLIESIRVSLLIAFGATIISTLLGTTVGFLAANFRKTVEQVVLTLADFQAALPFLILALSVLAFFGNSMVLLVCLMGLYGWERYARIARGLAISASSQGYAAAVTQLGAKQSWVYLRHILPNIASTLIVSMTLTFPEIILLESSLSFLGLGVQPPKSSLGNMVGYGREYLTTAPWIMLAPAFVIMFTTLSISILGDWLRDKLDPTIR
;
A
#
# COMPACT_ATOMS: atom_id res chain seq x y z
N MET A 1 80.45 4.98 -15.18
CA MET A 1 79.98 5.77 -14.04
C MET A 1 78.86 6.65 -14.54
N SER A 2 77.64 6.27 -14.32
CA SER A 2 76.41 7.06 -14.55
C SER A 2 75.44 6.73 -13.44
N GLU A 3 75.19 7.73 -12.60
CA GLU A 3 74.26 7.66 -11.45
C GLU A 3 72.83 7.48 -11.94
N LEU A 4 72.17 6.44 -11.45
CA LEU A 4 70.71 6.26 -11.56
C LEU A 4 70.05 7.02 -10.42
N SER A 5 69.48 8.18 -10.71
CA SER A 5 68.69 8.92 -9.76
C SER A 5 67.33 8.23 -9.62
N ILE A 6 67.07 7.61 -8.48
CA ILE A 6 65.79 7.14 -8.04
C ILE A 6 65.09 8.33 -7.39
N SER A 7 64.20 8.98 -8.10
CA SER A 7 63.19 9.88 -7.54
C SER A 7 61.94 9.84 -8.38
N ASP A 8 60.97 9.09 -7.91
CA ASP A 8 59.56 9.57 -7.93
C ASP A 8 58.73 8.69 -6.99
N SER A 9 58.65 9.16 -5.76
CA SER A 9 57.69 8.67 -4.79
C SER A 9 56.32 9.10 -5.27
N ALA A 10 55.64 8.22 -5.97
CA ALA A 10 54.22 8.41 -6.33
C ALA A 10 53.42 8.53 -5.05
N ALA A 11 53.04 9.75 -4.68
CA ALA A 11 52.12 10.04 -3.60
C ALA A 11 50.79 9.35 -3.90
N VAL A 12 50.47 8.33 -3.13
CA VAL A 12 49.15 7.67 -3.16
C VAL A 12 48.11 8.73 -2.85
N PRO A 13 47.10 8.96 -3.74
CA PRO A 13 46.09 9.96 -3.46
C PRO A 13 45.31 9.56 -2.19
N VAL A 14 45.40 10.41 -1.18
CA VAL A 14 44.57 10.28 0.04
C VAL A 14 43.13 10.42 -0.37
N VAL A 15 42.43 9.28 -0.43
CA VAL A 15 41.00 9.26 -0.65
C VAL A 15 40.35 9.96 0.55
N ASN A 16 39.97 11.22 0.37
CA ASN A 16 39.16 11.95 1.34
C ASN A 16 37.89 11.17 1.60
N VAL A 17 37.86 10.42 2.71
CA VAL A 17 36.64 9.80 3.23
C VAL A 17 35.71 10.94 3.60
N HIS A 18 34.88 11.34 2.65
CA HIS A 18 33.80 12.31 2.89
C HIS A 18 32.99 11.83 4.09
N GLN A 19 33.11 12.50 5.23
CA GLN A 19 32.27 12.30 6.39
C GLN A 19 30.82 12.40 5.93
N ARG A 20 30.09 11.28 5.96
CA ARG A 20 28.66 11.20 5.64
C ARG A 20 27.90 12.15 6.58
N LYS A 21 27.59 13.36 6.11
CA LYS A 21 26.59 14.21 6.79
C LYS A 21 25.31 13.39 6.88
N LYS A 22 24.85 13.12 8.10
CA LYS A 22 23.51 12.51 8.34
C LYS A 22 22.49 13.35 7.57
N LYS A 23 22.00 12.85 6.43
CA LYS A 23 20.95 13.52 5.65
C LYS A 23 19.73 13.66 6.56
N ARG A 24 19.40 14.89 6.93
CA ARG A 24 18.17 15.18 7.69
C ARG A 24 16.98 14.66 6.90
N ILE A 25 16.01 14.09 7.58
CA ILE A 25 14.74 13.64 6.96
C ILE A 25 14.07 14.88 6.39
N PRO A 26 13.67 14.91 5.11
CA PRO A 26 12.96 16.04 4.52
C PRO A 26 11.68 16.34 5.31
N LEU A 27 11.34 17.60 5.47
CA LEU A 27 10.14 18.02 6.20
C LEU A 27 8.86 17.35 5.68
N LEU A 28 8.75 17.23 4.35
CA LEU A 28 7.60 16.60 3.70
C LEU A 28 7.44 15.13 4.13
N VAL A 29 8.53 14.38 4.22
CA VAL A 29 8.53 12.98 4.68
C VAL A 29 8.12 12.90 6.16
N MET A 30 8.58 13.84 6.99
CA MET A 30 8.20 13.89 8.39
C MET A 30 6.69 14.18 8.56
N LEU A 31 6.16 15.13 7.81
CA LEU A 31 4.72 15.44 7.80
C LEU A 31 3.90 14.24 7.33
N SER A 32 4.34 13.56 6.27
CA SER A 32 3.69 12.34 5.75
C SER A 32 3.69 11.21 6.77
N LEU A 33 4.78 11.03 7.50
CA LEU A 33 4.89 10.02 8.56
C LEU A 33 3.95 10.33 9.72
N VAL A 34 3.89 11.61 10.15
CA VAL A 34 2.96 12.05 11.20
C VAL A 34 1.51 11.86 10.76
N TRP A 35 1.15 12.27 9.54
CA TRP A 35 -0.20 12.07 9.00
C TRP A 35 -0.59 10.60 9.02
N PHE A 36 0.25 9.74 8.46
CA PHE A 36 -0.03 8.31 8.37
C PHE A 36 -0.13 7.65 9.76
N ALA A 37 0.75 8.03 10.69
CA ALA A 37 0.68 7.57 12.08
C ALA A 37 -0.63 8.00 12.76
N VAL A 38 -1.07 9.24 12.55
CA VAL A 38 -2.36 9.74 13.05
C VAL A 38 -3.52 8.93 12.48
N MET A 39 -3.52 8.62 11.16
CA MET A 39 -4.56 7.80 10.55
C MET A 39 -4.60 6.38 11.14
N ILE A 40 -3.45 5.77 11.39
CA ILE A 40 -3.38 4.46 12.05
C ILE A 40 -3.91 4.52 13.49
N ILE A 41 -3.53 5.55 14.26
CA ILE A 41 -4.01 5.74 15.64
C ILE A 41 -5.54 5.90 15.64
N ILE A 42 -6.09 6.73 14.76
CA ILE A 42 -7.54 6.92 14.60
C ILE A 42 -8.22 5.59 14.26
N ALA A 43 -7.66 4.80 13.34
CA ALA A 43 -8.22 3.52 12.95
C ALA A 43 -8.25 2.51 14.10
N ILE A 44 -7.20 2.44 14.91
CA ILE A 44 -7.10 1.53 16.08
C ILE A 44 -8.04 1.99 17.19
N ALA A 45 -8.06 3.29 17.49
CA ALA A 45 -8.81 3.88 18.59
C ALA A 45 -10.24 4.29 18.20
N ALA A 46 -10.73 3.92 17.03
CA ALA A 46 -12.01 4.35 16.47
C ALA A 46 -13.19 4.18 17.43
N ASP A 47 -13.26 3.05 18.15
CA ASP A 47 -14.34 2.76 19.08
C ASP A 47 -14.31 3.65 20.35
N TRP A 48 -13.14 4.20 20.70
CA TRP A 48 -12.96 5.06 21.87
C TRP A 48 -13.04 6.55 21.56
N ILE A 49 -12.69 6.93 20.32
CA ILE A 49 -12.59 8.35 19.92
C ILE A 49 -13.92 8.85 19.33
N ARG A 50 -14.71 7.98 18.68
CA ARG A 50 -15.95 8.42 18.05
C ARG A 50 -16.95 8.93 19.09
N PRO A 51 -17.51 10.15 18.91
CA PRO A 51 -18.46 10.73 19.87
C PRO A 51 -19.80 10.01 19.89
N TYR A 52 -20.26 9.50 18.72
CA TYR A 52 -21.59 8.91 18.55
C TYR A 52 -21.50 7.54 17.90
N SER A 53 -22.56 6.73 18.03
CA SER A 53 -22.70 5.51 17.23
C SER A 53 -22.86 5.87 15.76
N ILE A 54 -22.22 5.08 14.88
CA ILE A 54 -22.30 5.25 13.42
C ILE A 54 -23.72 5.06 12.86
N THR A 55 -24.60 4.40 13.63
CA THR A 55 -25.99 4.13 13.27
C THR A 55 -26.98 5.08 13.96
N ALA A 56 -26.52 5.91 14.90
CA ALA A 56 -27.38 6.88 15.58
C ALA A 56 -27.89 7.91 14.56
N MET A 57 -29.20 8.01 14.42
CA MET A 57 -29.89 8.95 13.53
C MET A 57 -30.66 9.95 14.36
N ASP A 58 -30.55 11.22 14.01
CA ASP A 58 -31.36 12.30 14.58
C ASP A 58 -31.97 13.14 13.45
N LEU A 59 -33.18 12.80 13.07
CA LEU A 59 -33.88 13.49 11.98
C LEU A 59 -34.18 14.97 12.28
N LYS A 60 -34.03 15.43 13.53
CA LYS A 60 -34.15 16.84 13.90
C LYS A 60 -32.88 17.64 13.59
N SER A 61 -31.74 16.95 13.62
CA SER A 61 -30.41 17.53 13.38
C SER A 61 -29.84 17.15 12.01
N ARG A 62 -30.67 17.19 10.96
CA ARG A 62 -30.27 16.88 9.57
C ARG A 62 -29.49 18.03 8.96
N LEU A 63 -28.39 17.72 8.25
CA LEU A 63 -27.56 18.67 7.47
C LEU A 63 -27.10 19.86 8.32
N VAL A 64 -26.82 19.63 9.61
CA VAL A 64 -26.23 20.65 10.48
C VAL A 64 -24.83 20.97 10.00
N MET A 65 -24.50 22.27 9.92
CA MET A 65 -23.21 22.74 9.45
C MET A 65 -22.07 22.37 10.41
N PRO A 66 -20.83 22.19 9.91
CA PRO A 66 -19.64 22.06 10.74
C PRO A 66 -19.46 23.22 11.72
N GLY A 67 -18.90 22.92 12.90
CA GLY A 67 -18.71 23.89 13.97
C GLY A 67 -19.84 23.95 15.01
N HIS A 68 -20.86 23.09 14.86
CA HIS A 68 -21.90 22.95 15.89
C HIS A 68 -21.30 22.27 17.15
N PRO A 69 -21.66 22.72 18.40
CA PRO A 69 -21.07 22.21 19.64
C PRO A 69 -21.18 20.68 19.80
N GLN A 70 -22.25 20.09 19.29
CA GLN A 70 -22.52 18.65 19.36
C GLN A 70 -21.98 17.88 18.13
N HIS A 71 -21.79 18.53 16.98
CA HIS A 71 -21.39 17.89 15.73
C HIS A 71 -20.27 18.69 15.05
N TRP A 72 -19.02 18.44 15.41
CA TRP A 72 -17.87 19.22 14.96
C TRP A 72 -17.69 19.28 13.44
N LEU A 73 -17.93 18.17 12.73
CA LEU A 73 -17.94 18.12 11.27
C LEU A 73 -19.33 18.13 10.66
N GLY A 74 -20.35 18.52 11.48
CA GLY A 74 -21.73 18.55 11.04
C GLY A 74 -22.39 17.16 10.98
N THR A 75 -23.57 17.13 10.36
CA THR A 75 -24.35 15.89 10.20
C THR A 75 -24.68 15.61 8.75
N ASP A 76 -25.05 14.36 8.46
CA ASP A 76 -25.49 13.94 7.13
C ASP A 76 -27.02 14.12 6.92
N GLU A 77 -27.52 13.57 5.82
CA GLU A 77 -28.91 13.68 5.37
C GLU A 77 -29.94 13.00 6.29
N VAL A 78 -29.50 12.13 7.18
CA VAL A 78 -30.35 11.47 8.21
C VAL A 78 -29.95 11.86 9.63
N GLY A 79 -29.11 12.91 9.78
CA GLY A 79 -28.70 13.43 11.09
C GLY A 79 -27.64 12.60 11.76
N ARG A 80 -26.89 11.74 11.05
CA ARG A 80 -25.74 11.02 11.62
C ARG A 80 -24.53 11.93 11.71
N ASP A 81 -23.74 11.79 12.77
CA ASP A 81 -22.52 12.56 12.98
C ASP A 81 -21.43 12.22 11.95
N VAL A 82 -21.03 13.23 11.15
CA VAL A 82 -20.05 13.06 10.08
C VAL A 82 -18.66 12.70 10.64
N LEU A 83 -18.26 13.25 11.79
CA LEU A 83 -16.97 12.92 12.41
C LEU A 83 -16.90 11.45 12.85
N SER A 84 -17.94 10.95 13.53
CA SER A 84 -18.01 9.54 13.96
C SER A 84 -17.97 8.57 12.78
N ARG A 85 -18.67 8.91 11.70
CA ARG A 85 -18.65 8.13 10.45
C ARG A 85 -17.30 8.19 9.76
N LEU A 86 -16.65 9.35 9.74
CA LEU A 86 -15.31 9.53 9.15
C LEU A 86 -14.26 8.68 9.87
N ILE A 87 -14.27 8.69 11.21
CA ILE A 87 -13.38 7.88 12.05
C ILE A 87 -13.53 6.39 11.73
N GLU A 88 -14.76 5.88 11.69
CA GLU A 88 -15.03 4.47 11.33
C GLU A 88 -14.65 4.16 9.88
N SER A 89 -14.91 5.09 8.96
CA SER A 89 -14.56 4.94 7.54
C SER A 89 -13.05 4.90 7.29
N ILE A 90 -12.27 5.65 8.05
CA ILE A 90 -10.80 5.56 8.04
C ILE A 90 -10.36 4.14 8.43
N ARG A 91 -10.91 3.60 9.52
CA ARG A 91 -10.62 2.24 9.99
C ARG A 91 -10.93 1.20 8.93
N VAL A 92 -12.13 1.27 8.34
CA VAL A 92 -12.57 0.29 7.35
C VAL A 92 -11.72 0.35 6.08
N SER A 93 -11.48 1.56 5.52
CA SER A 93 -10.67 1.71 4.31
C SER A 93 -9.21 1.29 4.54
N LEU A 94 -8.61 1.62 5.69
CA LEU A 94 -7.25 1.17 6.02
C LEU A 94 -7.18 -0.35 6.19
N LEU A 95 -8.15 -0.98 6.85
CA LEU A 95 -8.20 -2.45 6.99
C LEU A 95 -8.28 -3.15 5.63
N ILE A 96 -9.11 -2.64 4.72
CA ILE A 96 -9.22 -3.18 3.36
C ILE A 96 -7.88 -3.02 2.64
N ALA A 97 -7.30 -1.83 2.67
CA ALA A 97 -6.05 -1.54 1.95
C ALA A 97 -4.87 -2.36 2.48
N PHE A 98 -4.70 -2.47 3.80
CA PHE A 98 -3.67 -3.31 4.41
C PHE A 98 -3.89 -4.79 4.12
N GLY A 99 -5.10 -5.29 4.34
CA GLY A 99 -5.44 -6.68 4.11
C GLY A 99 -5.20 -7.08 2.65
N ALA A 100 -5.70 -6.29 1.72
CA ALA A 100 -5.53 -6.52 0.29
C ALA A 100 -4.04 -6.45 -0.14
N THR A 101 -3.29 -5.45 0.32
CA THR A 101 -1.86 -5.33 0.00
C THR A 101 -1.06 -6.53 0.51
N ILE A 102 -1.34 -7.01 1.73
CA ILE A 102 -0.69 -8.19 2.29
C ILE A 102 -1.04 -9.43 1.48
N ILE A 103 -2.31 -9.65 1.16
CA ILE A 103 -2.76 -10.80 0.35
C ILE A 103 -2.08 -10.77 -1.04
N SER A 104 -2.11 -9.63 -1.72
CA SER A 104 -1.49 -9.45 -3.04
C SER A 104 0.01 -9.74 -3.01
N THR A 105 0.72 -9.20 -2.02
CA THR A 105 2.16 -9.41 -1.87
C THR A 105 2.51 -10.87 -1.57
N LEU A 106 1.80 -11.50 -0.64
CA LEU A 106 2.03 -12.90 -0.27
C LEU A 106 1.72 -13.84 -1.44
N LEU A 107 0.57 -13.63 -2.09
CA LEU A 107 0.17 -14.43 -3.25
C LEU A 107 1.17 -14.27 -4.39
N GLY A 108 1.45 -13.03 -4.79
CA GLY A 108 2.38 -12.78 -5.90
C GLY A 108 3.80 -13.26 -5.60
N THR A 109 4.32 -13.03 -4.40
CA THR A 109 5.67 -13.48 -4.03
C THR A 109 5.76 -15.02 -4.03
N THR A 110 4.77 -15.72 -3.47
CA THR A 110 4.78 -17.20 -3.45
C THR A 110 4.68 -17.77 -4.85
N VAL A 111 3.77 -17.25 -5.67
CA VAL A 111 3.61 -17.68 -7.07
C VAL A 111 4.85 -17.33 -7.90
N GLY A 112 5.46 -16.17 -7.68
CA GLY A 112 6.71 -15.78 -8.31
C GLY A 112 7.88 -16.69 -7.96
N PHE A 113 7.99 -17.11 -6.69
CA PHE A 113 8.98 -18.09 -6.25
C PHE A 113 8.76 -19.47 -6.86
N LEU A 114 7.51 -19.92 -6.96
CA LEU A 114 7.18 -21.18 -7.65
C LEU A 114 7.59 -21.12 -9.11
N ALA A 115 7.31 -20.01 -9.81
CA ALA A 115 7.74 -19.82 -11.18
C ALA A 115 9.26 -19.82 -11.34
N ALA A 116 10.00 -19.16 -10.44
CA ALA A 116 11.46 -19.17 -10.46
C ALA A 116 12.08 -20.53 -10.17
N ASN A 117 11.45 -21.32 -9.29
CA ASN A 117 11.95 -22.64 -8.87
C ASN A 117 11.70 -23.72 -9.92
N PHE A 118 10.46 -23.84 -10.40
CA PHE A 118 10.07 -24.93 -11.29
C PHE A 118 10.33 -24.64 -12.79
N ARG A 119 10.60 -23.38 -13.15
CA ARG A 119 10.93 -22.96 -14.52
C ARG A 119 10.02 -23.58 -15.61
N LYS A 120 10.35 -23.39 -16.87
CA LYS A 120 9.64 -23.99 -18.02
C LYS A 120 8.11 -23.83 -17.93
N THR A 121 7.37 -24.94 -17.80
CA THR A 121 5.91 -24.98 -17.86
C THR A 121 5.26 -24.18 -16.73
N VAL A 122 5.71 -24.30 -15.48
CA VAL A 122 5.14 -23.56 -14.35
C VAL A 122 5.35 -22.06 -14.52
N GLU A 123 6.55 -21.68 -14.95
CA GLU A 123 6.87 -20.28 -15.26
C GLU A 123 5.98 -19.71 -16.37
N GLN A 124 5.81 -20.45 -17.46
CA GLN A 124 4.94 -20.03 -18.57
C GLN A 124 3.49 -19.86 -18.12
N VAL A 125 2.94 -20.81 -17.36
CA VAL A 125 1.57 -20.74 -16.84
C VAL A 125 1.40 -19.51 -15.95
N VAL A 126 2.31 -19.29 -15.01
CA VAL A 126 2.25 -18.14 -14.09
C VAL A 126 2.33 -16.83 -14.86
N LEU A 127 3.26 -16.69 -15.80
CA LEU A 127 3.39 -15.47 -16.58
C LEU A 127 2.18 -15.25 -17.50
N THR A 128 1.63 -16.31 -18.12
CA THR A 128 0.40 -16.20 -18.93
C THR A 128 -0.79 -15.76 -18.09
N LEU A 129 -0.97 -16.31 -16.88
CA LEU A 129 -2.02 -15.85 -15.96
C LEU A 129 -1.82 -14.40 -15.51
N ALA A 130 -0.58 -14.01 -15.25
CA ALA A 130 -0.23 -12.65 -14.89
C ALA A 130 -0.50 -11.66 -16.04
N ASP A 131 -0.19 -12.05 -17.28
CA ASP A 131 -0.44 -11.25 -18.48
C ASP A 131 -1.95 -11.16 -18.79
N PHE A 132 -2.68 -12.27 -18.60
CA PHE A 132 -4.13 -12.30 -18.72
C PHE A 132 -4.80 -11.34 -17.73
N GLN A 133 -4.40 -11.39 -16.46
CA GLN A 133 -4.93 -10.46 -15.45
C GLN A 133 -4.58 -9.01 -15.78
N ALA A 134 -3.36 -8.72 -16.18
CA ALA A 134 -2.92 -7.38 -16.55
C ALA A 134 -3.65 -6.81 -17.77
N ALA A 135 -4.12 -7.67 -18.67
CA ALA A 135 -4.89 -7.26 -19.85
C ALA A 135 -6.35 -6.93 -19.54
N LEU A 136 -6.89 -7.42 -18.40
CA LEU A 136 -8.27 -7.15 -18.02
C LEU A 136 -8.37 -5.83 -17.23
N PRO A 137 -9.35 -4.95 -17.54
CA PRO A 137 -9.65 -3.82 -16.71
C PRO A 137 -10.18 -4.30 -15.34
N PHE A 138 -9.32 -4.28 -14.33
CA PHE A 138 -9.64 -4.86 -13.01
C PHE A 138 -10.94 -4.31 -12.42
N LEU A 139 -11.24 -3.03 -12.62
CA LEU A 139 -12.47 -2.42 -12.15
C LEU A 139 -13.71 -3.15 -12.70
N ILE A 140 -13.70 -3.49 -14.01
CA ILE A 140 -14.82 -4.20 -14.64
C ILE A 140 -14.94 -5.61 -14.07
N LEU A 141 -13.83 -6.31 -13.89
CA LEU A 141 -13.80 -7.62 -13.26
C LEU A 141 -14.37 -7.55 -11.84
N ALA A 142 -13.92 -6.58 -11.04
CA ALA A 142 -14.38 -6.39 -9.67
C ALA A 142 -15.87 -6.08 -9.59
N LEU A 143 -16.37 -5.18 -10.45
CA LEU A 143 -17.79 -4.86 -10.54
C LEU A 143 -18.62 -6.10 -10.90
N SER A 144 -18.17 -6.88 -11.87
CA SER A 144 -18.87 -8.10 -12.32
C SER A 144 -18.96 -9.15 -11.20
N VAL A 145 -17.84 -9.38 -10.50
CA VAL A 145 -17.78 -10.34 -9.38
C VAL A 145 -18.68 -9.90 -8.23
N LEU A 146 -18.60 -8.62 -7.82
CA LEU A 146 -19.43 -8.09 -6.73
C LEU A 146 -20.93 -8.06 -7.10
N ALA A 147 -21.25 -7.75 -8.34
CA ALA A 147 -22.63 -7.78 -8.82
C ALA A 147 -23.23 -9.19 -8.80
N PHE A 148 -22.43 -10.22 -9.12
CA PHE A 148 -22.88 -11.61 -9.20
C PHE A 148 -22.92 -12.32 -7.84
N PHE A 149 -21.87 -12.17 -7.02
CA PHE A 149 -21.72 -12.85 -5.74
C PHE A 149 -22.22 -12.05 -4.53
N GLY A 150 -22.62 -10.80 -4.76
CA GLY A 150 -23.03 -9.88 -3.69
C GLY A 150 -21.84 -9.19 -3.02
N ASN A 151 -22.16 -8.24 -2.12
CA ASN A 151 -21.19 -7.36 -1.49
C ASN A 151 -20.92 -7.80 -0.05
N SER A 152 -19.91 -8.61 0.18
CA SER A 152 -19.39 -8.87 1.51
C SER A 152 -18.01 -8.23 1.70
N MET A 153 -17.68 -7.81 2.93
CA MET A 153 -16.39 -7.22 3.22
C MET A 153 -15.23 -8.19 2.97
N VAL A 154 -15.44 -9.49 3.26
CA VAL A 154 -14.45 -10.54 3.01
C VAL A 154 -14.20 -10.69 1.51
N LEU A 155 -15.26 -10.77 0.70
CA LEU A 155 -15.16 -10.86 -0.75
C LEU A 155 -14.45 -9.62 -1.32
N LEU A 156 -14.77 -8.43 -0.82
CA LEU A 156 -14.13 -7.19 -1.25
C LEU A 156 -12.62 -7.20 -0.95
N VAL A 157 -12.23 -7.59 0.27
CA VAL A 157 -10.81 -7.69 0.65
C VAL A 157 -10.07 -8.74 -0.18
N CYS A 158 -10.67 -9.91 -0.39
CA CYS A 158 -10.08 -10.96 -1.23
C CYS A 158 -9.93 -10.50 -2.67
N LEU A 159 -10.95 -9.86 -3.22
CA LEU A 159 -10.94 -9.34 -4.59
C LEU A 159 -9.88 -8.25 -4.75
N MET A 160 -9.80 -7.30 -3.80
CA MET A 160 -8.72 -6.31 -3.79
C MET A 160 -7.35 -6.95 -3.60
N GLY A 161 -7.26 -8.05 -2.86
CA GLY A 161 -6.05 -8.84 -2.69
C GLY A 161 -5.58 -9.56 -3.96
N LEU A 162 -6.50 -9.79 -4.90
CA LEU A 162 -6.16 -10.26 -6.25
C LEU A 162 -5.70 -9.13 -7.17
N TYR A 163 -5.78 -7.87 -6.76
CA TYR A 163 -5.22 -6.75 -7.50
C TYR A 163 -3.71 -6.67 -7.30
N GLY A 164 -2.96 -6.61 -8.39
CA GLY A 164 -1.52 -6.36 -8.36
C GLY A 164 -0.64 -7.58 -8.02
N TRP A 165 -1.20 -8.78 -7.74
CA TRP A 165 -0.40 -9.97 -7.47
C TRP A 165 0.56 -10.31 -8.63
N GLU A 166 0.16 -10.02 -9.85
CA GLU A 166 0.95 -10.26 -11.06
C GLU A 166 2.23 -9.41 -11.08
N ARG A 167 2.19 -8.20 -10.55
CA ARG A 167 3.35 -7.32 -10.39
C ARG A 167 4.34 -7.93 -9.40
N TYR A 168 3.85 -8.36 -8.23
CA TYR A 168 4.70 -9.02 -7.23
C TYR A 168 5.27 -10.35 -7.73
N ALA A 169 4.50 -11.12 -8.48
CA ALA A 169 4.97 -12.38 -9.05
C ALA A 169 6.14 -12.16 -10.03
N ARG A 170 6.05 -11.17 -10.90
CA ARG A 170 7.15 -10.82 -11.83
C ARG A 170 8.38 -10.30 -11.09
N ILE A 171 8.21 -9.43 -10.09
CA ILE A 171 9.31 -8.90 -9.28
C ILE A 171 9.98 -10.02 -8.50
N ALA A 172 9.21 -10.81 -7.75
CA ALA A 172 9.75 -11.90 -6.93
C ALA A 172 10.45 -12.96 -7.79
N ARG A 173 9.88 -13.33 -8.94
CA ARG A 173 10.52 -14.25 -9.89
C ARG A 173 11.85 -13.69 -10.41
N GLY A 174 11.87 -12.45 -10.91
CA GLY A 174 13.09 -11.84 -11.47
C GLY A 174 14.21 -11.74 -10.43
N LEU A 175 13.88 -11.25 -9.25
CA LEU A 175 14.83 -11.12 -8.15
C LEU A 175 15.29 -12.48 -7.62
N ALA A 176 14.40 -13.48 -7.55
CA ALA A 176 14.77 -14.83 -7.11
C ALA A 176 15.74 -15.49 -8.09
N ILE A 177 15.54 -15.37 -9.40
CA ILE A 177 16.45 -15.87 -10.42
C ILE A 177 17.83 -15.20 -10.29
N SER A 178 17.86 -13.87 -10.17
CA SER A 178 19.08 -13.10 -9.96
C SER A 178 19.81 -13.48 -8.68
N ALA A 179 19.09 -13.58 -7.57
CA ALA A 179 19.67 -13.96 -6.28
C ALA A 179 20.18 -15.42 -6.27
N SER A 180 19.49 -16.33 -6.96
CA SER A 180 19.91 -17.74 -7.07
C SER A 180 21.22 -17.92 -7.81
N SER A 181 21.59 -17.01 -8.70
CA SER A 181 22.86 -17.03 -9.42
C SER A 181 24.03 -16.47 -8.62
N GLN A 182 23.78 -15.86 -7.44
CA GLN A 182 24.83 -15.30 -6.60
C GLN A 182 25.51 -16.39 -5.79
N GLY A 183 26.82 -16.24 -5.51
CA GLY A 183 27.67 -17.24 -4.89
C GLY A 183 27.15 -17.77 -3.54
N TYR A 184 26.50 -16.95 -2.72
CA TYR A 184 25.97 -17.36 -1.43
C TYR A 184 24.79 -18.36 -1.58
N ALA A 185 23.90 -18.16 -2.51
CA ALA A 185 22.77 -19.04 -2.75
C ALA A 185 23.22 -20.37 -3.37
N ALA A 186 24.16 -20.29 -4.33
CA ALA A 186 24.76 -21.49 -4.94
C ALA A 186 25.53 -22.35 -3.92
N ALA A 187 26.33 -21.72 -3.05
CA ALA A 187 27.07 -22.44 -2.02
C ALA A 187 26.15 -23.23 -1.06
N VAL A 188 25.08 -22.59 -0.59
CA VAL A 188 24.10 -23.22 0.31
C VAL A 188 23.37 -24.39 -0.37
N THR A 189 23.07 -24.27 -1.65
CA THR A 189 22.44 -25.33 -2.45
C THR A 189 23.39 -26.51 -2.62
N GLN A 190 24.70 -26.26 -2.85
CA GLN A 190 25.73 -27.32 -2.95
C GLN A 190 25.92 -28.05 -1.63
N LEU A 191 25.68 -27.43 -0.49
CA LEU A 191 25.70 -28.04 0.84
C LEU A 191 24.45 -28.92 1.13
N GLY A 192 23.55 -29.08 0.15
CA GLY A 192 22.37 -29.96 0.27
C GLY A 192 21.15 -29.33 0.91
N ALA A 193 21.09 -27.99 1.04
CA ALA A 193 19.91 -27.32 1.58
C ALA A 193 18.70 -27.48 0.66
N LYS A 194 17.52 -27.69 1.27
CA LYS A 194 16.25 -27.73 0.54
C LYS A 194 15.97 -26.38 -0.13
N GLN A 195 15.47 -26.40 -1.35
CA GLN A 195 15.20 -25.20 -2.13
C GLN A 195 14.26 -24.21 -1.40
N SER A 196 13.19 -24.70 -0.76
CA SER A 196 12.30 -23.87 0.05
C SER A 196 13.02 -23.12 1.17
N TRP A 197 14.01 -23.76 1.81
CA TRP A 197 14.81 -23.14 2.86
C TRP A 197 15.71 -22.04 2.30
N VAL A 198 16.31 -22.27 1.11
CA VAL A 198 17.11 -21.25 0.40
C VAL A 198 16.25 -20.03 0.06
N TYR A 199 15.04 -20.25 -0.46
CA TYR A 199 14.11 -19.15 -0.79
C TYR A 199 13.70 -18.35 0.46
N LEU A 200 13.27 -19.02 1.52
CA LEU A 200 12.75 -18.33 2.71
C LEU A 200 13.85 -17.69 3.58
N ARG A 201 15.02 -18.34 3.70
CA ARG A 201 16.07 -17.91 4.64
C ARG A 201 17.12 -17.01 4.01
N HIS A 202 17.33 -17.12 2.69
CA HIS A 202 18.40 -16.38 2.00
C HIS A 202 17.86 -15.43 0.91
N ILE A 203 16.93 -15.89 0.06
CA ILE A 203 16.44 -15.07 -1.05
C ILE A 203 15.43 -14.03 -0.56
N LEU A 204 14.39 -14.44 0.17
CA LEU A 204 13.34 -13.55 0.64
C LEU A 204 13.85 -12.36 1.46
N PRO A 205 14.75 -12.53 2.46
CA PRO A 205 15.28 -11.38 3.19
C PRO A 205 16.08 -10.41 2.29
N ASN A 206 16.77 -10.94 1.29
CA ASN A 206 17.57 -10.13 0.35
C ASN A 206 16.71 -9.29 -0.59
N ILE A 207 15.53 -9.79 -0.98
CA ILE A 207 14.60 -9.07 -1.87
C ILE A 207 13.49 -8.32 -1.10
N ALA A 208 13.43 -8.48 0.23
CA ALA A 208 12.37 -7.91 1.06
C ALA A 208 12.27 -6.39 0.93
N SER A 209 13.40 -5.69 0.80
CA SER A 209 13.42 -4.24 0.59
C SER A 209 12.63 -3.83 -0.65
N THR A 210 12.84 -4.51 -1.78
CA THR A 210 12.13 -4.23 -3.03
C THR A 210 10.64 -4.57 -2.92
N LEU A 211 10.28 -5.66 -2.24
CA LEU A 211 8.88 -6.02 -1.99
C LEU A 211 8.18 -4.97 -1.11
N ILE A 212 8.82 -4.52 -0.03
CA ILE A 212 8.28 -3.48 0.86
C ILE A 212 8.06 -2.17 0.10
N VAL A 213 9.01 -1.75 -0.73
CA VAL A 213 8.84 -0.58 -1.60
C VAL A 213 7.66 -0.77 -2.54
N SER A 214 7.52 -1.94 -3.15
CA SER A 214 6.38 -2.24 -4.02
C SER A 214 5.05 -2.18 -3.26
N MET A 215 5.00 -2.62 -2.00
CA MET A 215 3.81 -2.51 -1.14
C MET A 215 3.40 -1.04 -0.93
N THR A 216 4.35 -0.15 -0.71
CA THR A 216 4.04 1.28 -0.52
C THR A 216 3.47 1.95 -1.78
N LEU A 217 3.75 1.42 -2.96
CA LEU A 217 3.16 1.88 -4.22
C LEU A 217 1.76 1.30 -4.47
N THR A 218 1.57 0.01 -4.14
CA THR A 218 0.27 -0.68 -4.36
C THR A 218 -0.79 -0.24 -3.36
N PHE A 219 -0.41 0.11 -2.14
CA PHE A 219 -1.36 0.50 -1.08
C PHE A 219 -2.26 1.70 -1.46
N PRO A 220 -1.72 2.85 -1.97
CA PRO A 220 -2.54 3.96 -2.47
C PRO A 220 -3.45 3.55 -3.63
N GLU A 221 -2.96 2.71 -4.54
CA GLU A 221 -3.75 2.22 -5.67
C GLU A 221 -4.98 1.45 -5.18
N ILE A 222 -4.83 0.60 -4.16
CA ILE A 222 -5.94 -0.17 -3.56
C ILE A 222 -6.96 0.76 -2.87
N ILE A 223 -6.50 1.79 -2.13
CA ILE A 223 -7.42 2.77 -1.52
C ILE A 223 -8.27 3.46 -2.60
N LEU A 224 -7.64 3.91 -3.69
CA LEU A 224 -8.35 4.57 -4.78
C LEU A 224 -9.31 3.64 -5.50
N LEU A 225 -8.91 2.38 -5.70
CA LEU A 225 -9.73 1.37 -6.35
C LEU A 225 -10.94 1.00 -5.47
N GLU A 226 -10.74 0.78 -4.16
CA GLU A 226 -11.83 0.56 -3.20
C GLU A 226 -12.79 1.74 -3.18
N SER A 227 -12.24 2.96 -3.13
CA SER A 227 -13.05 4.18 -3.15
C SER A 227 -13.87 4.31 -4.44
N SER A 228 -13.31 3.91 -5.58
CA SER A 228 -14.02 3.90 -6.86
C SER A 228 -15.17 2.89 -6.87
N LEU A 229 -14.96 1.67 -6.36
CA LEU A 229 -16.02 0.66 -6.24
C LEU A 229 -17.12 1.10 -5.27
N SER A 230 -16.73 1.66 -4.14
CA SER A 230 -17.65 2.20 -3.14
C SER A 230 -18.47 3.37 -3.68
N PHE A 231 -17.82 4.26 -4.45
CA PHE A 231 -18.49 5.37 -5.14
C PHE A 231 -19.56 4.86 -6.14
N LEU A 232 -19.29 3.74 -6.81
CA LEU A 232 -20.23 3.09 -7.72
C LEU A 232 -21.33 2.26 -7.00
N GLY A 233 -21.32 2.24 -5.67
CA GLY A 233 -22.33 1.54 -4.84
C GLY A 233 -22.03 0.06 -4.58
N LEU A 234 -20.92 -0.48 -5.08
CA LEU A 234 -20.53 -1.88 -4.90
C LEU A 234 -19.40 -2.07 -3.86
N GLY A 235 -19.14 -1.06 -3.03
CA GLY A 235 -18.20 -1.14 -1.92
C GLY A 235 -18.80 -1.71 -0.64
N VAL A 236 -18.28 -1.20 0.47
CA VAL A 236 -18.72 -1.58 1.83
C VAL A 236 -20.19 -1.28 2.03
N GLN A 237 -20.94 -2.24 2.57
CA GLN A 237 -22.38 -2.08 2.78
C GLN A 237 -22.72 -1.63 4.20
N PRO A 238 -23.84 -0.89 4.38
CA PRO A 238 -24.35 -0.52 5.69
C PRO A 238 -24.49 -1.74 6.62
N PRO A 239 -24.31 -1.58 7.95
CA PRO A 239 -24.16 -0.31 8.68
C PRO A 239 -22.76 0.30 8.62
N LYS A 240 -21.73 -0.43 8.14
CA LYS A 240 -20.39 0.07 7.97
C LYS A 240 -20.31 1.04 6.79
N SER A 241 -19.30 1.88 6.81
CA SER A 241 -18.98 2.81 5.72
C SER A 241 -17.49 2.82 5.48
N SER A 242 -17.09 3.08 4.25
CA SER A 242 -15.71 3.39 3.88
C SER A 242 -15.57 4.88 3.49
N LEU A 243 -14.35 5.35 3.35
CA LEU A 243 -14.11 6.71 2.85
C LEU A 243 -14.72 6.91 1.47
N GLY A 244 -14.62 5.91 0.59
CA GLY A 244 -15.22 5.94 -0.74
C GLY A 244 -16.75 6.01 -0.70
N ASN A 245 -17.40 5.28 0.20
CA ASN A 245 -18.84 5.37 0.39
C ASN A 245 -19.29 6.76 0.83
N MET A 246 -18.56 7.36 1.79
CA MET A 246 -18.89 8.72 2.23
C MET A 246 -18.78 9.73 1.08
N VAL A 247 -17.76 9.59 0.23
CA VAL A 247 -17.63 10.42 -0.99
C VAL A 247 -18.80 10.18 -1.94
N GLY A 248 -19.16 8.90 -2.17
CA GLY A 248 -20.25 8.52 -3.06
C GLY A 248 -21.61 9.08 -2.63
N TYR A 249 -21.95 8.93 -1.37
CA TYR A 249 -23.20 9.50 -0.82
C TYR A 249 -23.17 11.02 -0.75
N GLY A 250 -22.02 11.61 -0.37
CA GLY A 250 -21.88 13.05 -0.22
C GLY A 250 -22.00 13.85 -1.54
N ARG A 251 -21.81 13.19 -2.70
CA ARG A 251 -21.89 13.87 -4.01
C ARG A 251 -23.25 14.53 -4.27
N GLU A 252 -24.33 13.92 -3.78
CA GLU A 252 -25.70 14.44 -3.97
C GLU A 252 -25.93 15.72 -3.16
N TYR A 253 -25.12 15.93 -2.12
CA TYR A 253 -25.22 17.07 -1.20
C TYR A 253 -24.11 18.10 -1.42
N LEU A 254 -23.37 18.04 -2.53
CA LEU A 254 -22.22 18.91 -2.77
C LEU A 254 -22.59 20.42 -2.73
N THR A 255 -23.78 20.76 -3.17
CA THR A 255 -24.27 22.14 -3.19
C THR A 255 -24.89 22.60 -1.87
N THR A 256 -25.38 21.68 -1.05
CA THR A 256 -26.12 22.00 0.19
C THR A 256 -25.34 21.68 1.45
N ALA A 257 -24.55 20.60 1.44
CA ALA A 257 -23.77 20.09 2.58
C ALA A 257 -22.41 19.53 2.11
N PRO A 258 -21.51 20.36 1.56
CA PRO A 258 -20.27 19.91 0.92
C PRO A 258 -19.33 19.16 1.89
N TRP A 259 -19.42 19.39 3.19
CA TRP A 259 -18.59 18.74 4.20
C TRP A 259 -18.73 17.22 4.23
N ILE A 260 -19.91 16.68 3.86
CA ILE A 260 -20.17 15.24 3.83
C ILE A 260 -19.23 14.54 2.83
N MET A 261 -18.96 15.16 1.68
CA MET A 261 -18.07 14.66 0.65
C MET A 261 -16.62 15.12 0.85
N LEU A 262 -16.40 16.40 1.18
CA LEU A 262 -15.05 16.97 1.22
C LEU A 262 -14.20 16.38 2.35
N ALA A 263 -14.79 16.14 3.53
CA ALA A 263 -14.02 15.58 4.65
C ALA A 263 -13.39 14.21 4.32
N PRO A 264 -14.12 13.18 3.85
CA PRO A 264 -13.51 11.92 3.44
C PRO A 264 -12.61 12.05 2.21
N ALA A 265 -12.91 12.93 1.25
CA ALA A 265 -12.07 13.17 0.08
C ALA A 265 -10.69 13.72 0.47
N PHE A 266 -10.61 14.67 1.40
CA PHE A 266 -9.35 15.17 1.95
C PHE A 266 -8.56 14.06 2.65
N VAL A 267 -9.21 13.20 3.43
CA VAL A 267 -8.54 12.08 4.10
C VAL A 267 -7.94 11.12 3.08
N ILE A 268 -8.68 10.75 2.01
CA ILE A 268 -8.17 9.91 0.93
C ILE A 268 -6.95 10.56 0.28
N MET A 269 -7.07 11.83 -0.13
CA MET A 269 -6.03 12.58 -0.81
C MET A 269 -4.73 12.64 0.02
N PHE A 270 -4.82 13.07 1.28
CA PHE A 270 -3.62 13.20 2.12
C PHE A 270 -3.03 11.84 2.52
N THR A 271 -3.85 10.80 2.68
CA THR A 271 -3.37 9.47 3.02
C THR A 271 -2.63 8.84 1.84
N THR A 272 -3.20 8.89 0.64
CA THR A 272 -2.54 8.38 -0.57
C THR A 272 -1.26 9.14 -0.90
N LEU A 273 -1.28 10.48 -0.80
CA LEU A 273 -0.10 11.32 -0.99
C LEU A 273 1.00 11.00 0.05
N SER A 274 0.63 10.89 1.32
CA SER A 274 1.59 10.58 2.38
C SER A 274 2.27 9.25 2.18
N ILE A 275 1.52 8.21 1.82
CA ILE A 275 2.11 6.88 1.61
C ILE A 275 2.98 6.87 0.35
N SER A 276 2.60 7.57 -0.71
CA SER A 276 3.42 7.71 -1.92
C SER A 276 4.77 8.38 -1.60
N ILE A 277 4.76 9.49 -0.86
CA ILE A 277 5.99 10.20 -0.43
C ILE A 277 6.86 9.30 0.47
N LEU A 278 6.24 8.55 1.39
CA LEU A 278 6.96 7.60 2.25
C LEU A 278 7.56 6.45 1.43
N GLY A 279 6.83 5.97 0.43
CA GLY A 279 7.29 4.93 -0.49
C GLY A 279 8.51 5.35 -1.31
N ASP A 280 8.47 6.53 -1.89
CA ASP A 280 9.59 7.10 -2.66
C ASP A 280 10.83 7.30 -1.77
N TRP A 281 10.64 7.87 -0.59
CA TRP A 281 11.73 8.04 0.37
C TRP A 281 12.33 6.70 0.83
N LEU A 282 11.48 5.69 1.05
CA LEU A 282 11.93 4.35 1.43
C LEU A 282 12.71 3.68 0.29
N ARG A 283 12.25 3.85 -0.94
CA ARG A 283 12.96 3.40 -2.15
C ARG A 283 14.35 3.98 -2.22
N ASP A 284 14.48 5.32 -2.11
CA ASP A 284 15.78 6.01 -2.15
C ASP A 284 16.73 5.56 -1.03
N LYS A 285 16.18 5.20 0.14
CA LYS A 285 16.97 4.72 1.28
C LYS A 285 17.44 3.28 1.13
N LEU A 286 16.62 2.43 0.50
CA LEU A 286 16.87 1.00 0.36
C LEU A 286 17.61 0.66 -0.94
N ASP A 287 17.69 1.58 -1.89
CA ASP A 287 18.43 1.39 -3.14
C ASP A 287 19.94 1.40 -2.89
N PRO A 288 20.65 0.28 -3.10
CA PRO A 288 22.08 0.19 -2.88
C PRO A 288 22.90 0.94 -3.94
N THR A 289 22.31 1.28 -5.09
CA THR A 289 22.99 1.93 -6.22
C THR A 289 23.21 3.44 -6.00
N ILE A 290 22.49 4.04 -5.07
CA ILE A 290 22.58 5.47 -4.72
C ILE A 290 23.58 5.71 -3.55
N ARG A 291 24.27 4.64 -3.10
CA ARG A 291 25.22 4.72 -1.99
C ARG A 291 26.66 4.87 -2.45
#